data_520098cb5a4d8d96377a408455113b8d
#
_entry.id   520098cb5a4d8d96377a408455113b8d
#
_cell.length_a   1.000
_cell.length_b   1.000
_cell.length_c   1.000
_cell.angle_alpha   90.00
_cell.angle_beta   90.00
_cell.angle_gamma   90.00
#
_symmetry.space_group_name_H-M   'P 1'
#
loop_
_entity.id
_entity.type
_entity.pdbx_description
1 polymer ?
#
loop_
_entity_poly.entity_id
_entity_poly.type
_entity_poly.pdbx_seq_one_letter_code
_entity_poly.pdbx_strand_id
1 'polypeptide(L)'
;MKLYRDEIISKSGFETDHLRLSLHDFSIVVPVLDDDRLVFIWNYRHPIQGWELELPAGLVDDGEDPESGAKRELKEETGYSGRSWKSLGWLHTLPGISSQRAHVFLARQLKKGSVSREPYEYMKIKILKAKQAYRLLWDGKIIHSPSVSALGLAEKTILGWGQRHSK
;
A
#
# COMPACT_ATOMS: atom_id res chain seq x y z
N MET A 1 2.07 16.55 -8.61
CA MET A 1 1.11 16.05 -9.62
C MET A 1 1.08 16.97 -10.82
N LYS A 2 1.15 16.41 -12.06
CA LYS A 2 1.01 17.17 -13.31
C LYS A 2 0.03 16.42 -14.23
N LEU A 3 -0.79 17.18 -14.98
CA LEU A 3 -1.70 16.65 -15.99
C LEU A 3 -1.14 16.98 -17.37
N TYR A 4 -1.08 15.97 -18.24
CA TYR A 4 -0.64 16.08 -19.62
C TYR A 4 -1.78 15.67 -20.56
N ARG A 5 -1.78 16.25 -21.75
CA ARG A 5 -2.57 15.82 -22.89
C ARG A 5 -1.59 15.40 -23.97
N ASP A 6 -1.50 14.10 -24.19
CA ASP A 6 -0.59 13.51 -25.18
C ASP A 6 -1.38 13.25 -26.47
N GLU A 7 -0.88 13.69 -27.62
CA GLU A 7 -1.41 13.32 -28.92
C GLU A 7 -0.87 11.93 -29.31
N ILE A 8 -1.78 11.03 -29.65
CA ILE A 8 -1.45 9.64 -30.00
C ILE A 8 -1.85 9.39 -31.44
N ILE A 9 -0.91 8.90 -32.24
CA ILE A 9 -1.14 8.45 -33.60
C ILE A 9 -0.98 6.92 -33.63
N SER A 10 -2.04 6.19 -33.95
CA SER A 10 -1.99 4.75 -34.07
C SER A 10 -1.23 4.31 -35.34
N LYS A 11 -0.86 3.04 -35.41
CA LYS A 11 -0.21 2.47 -36.62
C LYS A 11 -1.09 2.56 -37.88
N SER A 12 -2.41 2.69 -37.72
CA SER A 12 -3.36 2.87 -38.82
C SER A 12 -3.58 4.33 -39.21
N GLY A 13 -2.89 5.28 -38.55
CA GLY A 13 -3.03 6.71 -38.79
C GLY A 13 -4.21 7.35 -38.03
N PHE A 14 -4.88 6.62 -37.13
CA PHE A 14 -5.95 7.20 -36.29
C PHE A 14 -5.31 8.09 -35.23
N GLU A 15 -5.77 9.34 -35.16
CA GLU A 15 -5.33 10.36 -34.20
C GLU A 15 -6.30 10.50 -33.05
N THR A 16 -5.81 10.59 -31.84
CA THR A 16 -6.61 10.80 -30.63
C THR A 16 -5.76 11.44 -29.54
N ASP A 17 -6.45 12.05 -28.57
CA ASP A 17 -5.83 12.58 -27.35
C ASP A 17 -5.90 11.56 -26.20
N HIS A 18 -4.86 11.55 -25.38
CA HIS A 18 -4.82 10.78 -24.16
C HIS A 18 -4.45 11.69 -22.96
N LEU A 19 -5.28 11.66 -21.93
CA LEU A 19 -4.96 12.36 -20.69
C LEU A 19 -4.10 11.48 -19.81
N ARG A 20 -2.96 12.02 -19.37
CA ARG A 20 -1.99 11.32 -18.51
C ARG A 20 -1.68 12.14 -17.26
N LEU A 21 -1.70 11.46 -16.10
CA LEU A 21 -1.27 12.00 -14.83
C LEU A 21 0.18 11.59 -14.53
N SER A 22 1.04 12.57 -14.22
CA SER A 22 2.35 12.31 -13.62
C SER A 22 2.19 12.40 -12.10
N LEU A 23 2.34 11.26 -11.44
CA LEU A 23 2.24 11.09 -10.00
C LEU A 23 3.55 10.53 -9.48
N HIS A 24 3.93 10.88 -8.23
CA HIS A 24 5.03 10.24 -7.53
C HIS A 24 4.67 8.79 -7.23
N ASP A 25 5.66 7.91 -7.29
CA ASP A 25 5.53 6.55 -6.77
C ASP A 25 5.24 6.61 -5.27
N PHE A 26 4.72 5.53 -4.72
CA PHE A 26 4.55 5.41 -3.28
C PHE A 26 4.95 4.01 -2.79
N SER A 27 5.22 3.91 -1.52
CA SER A 27 5.51 2.65 -0.86
C SER A 27 4.39 2.24 0.07
N ILE A 28 4.07 0.95 0.10
CA ILE A 28 3.08 0.36 0.99
C ILE A 28 3.70 -0.80 1.76
N VAL A 29 3.40 -0.89 3.03
CA VAL A 29 4.00 -1.85 3.94
C VAL A 29 2.96 -2.82 4.46
N VAL A 30 3.29 -4.11 4.47
CA VAL A 30 2.57 -5.16 5.20
C VAL A 30 3.33 -5.43 6.51
N PRO A 31 2.98 -4.76 7.62
CA PRO A 31 3.72 -4.87 8.87
C PRO A 31 3.18 -6.04 9.68
N VAL A 32 4.05 -7.01 9.99
CA VAL A 32 3.72 -8.25 10.70
C VAL A 32 4.43 -8.26 12.06
N LEU A 33 3.64 -8.30 13.13
CA LEU A 33 4.11 -8.49 14.50
C LEU A 33 4.54 -9.96 14.74
N ASP A 34 5.36 -10.19 15.78
CA ASP A 34 5.92 -11.52 16.08
C ASP A 34 4.86 -12.58 16.44
N ASP A 35 3.64 -12.14 16.81
CA ASP A 35 2.47 -12.98 17.09
C ASP A 35 1.50 -13.11 15.91
N ASP A 36 1.97 -12.93 14.69
CA ASP A 36 1.22 -13.02 13.43
C ASP A 36 0.02 -12.04 13.33
N ARG A 37 0.07 -10.93 14.07
CA ARG A 37 -0.86 -9.81 13.87
C ARG A 37 -0.31 -8.84 12.85
N LEU A 38 -1.21 -8.21 12.09
CA LEU A 38 -0.91 -7.18 11.11
C LEU A 38 -1.28 -5.82 11.66
N VAL A 39 -0.46 -4.81 11.37
CA VAL A 39 -0.73 -3.41 11.72
C VAL A 39 -1.38 -2.72 10.53
N PHE A 40 -2.57 -2.18 10.76
CA PHE A 40 -3.34 -1.38 9.83
C PHE A 40 -3.54 0.02 10.38
N ILE A 41 -3.96 0.93 9.51
CA ILE A 41 -4.52 2.22 9.85
C ILE A 41 -5.99 2.27 9.44
N TRP A 42 -6.83 2.87 10.26
CA TRP A 42 -8.19 3.28 9.94
C TRP A 42 -8.10 4.74 9.56
N ASN A 43 -8.14 5.03 8.26
CA ASN A 43 -7.78 6.31 7.70
C ASN A 43 -8.98 7.01 7.08
N TYR A 44 -9.13 8.32 7.33
CA TYR A 44 -10.13 9.15 6.67
C TYR A 44 -9.61 9.67 5.35
N ARG A 45 -10.32 9.37 4.27
CA ARG A 45 -9.99 9.84 2.92
C ARG A 45 -10.99 10.91 2.46
N HIS A 46 -10.52 12.15 2.38
CA HIS A 46 -11.35 13.29 2.00
C HIS A 46 -12.08 13.13 0.64
N PRO A 47 -11.45 12.60 -0.44
CA PRO A 47 -12.12 12.46 -1.73
C PRO A 47 -13.36 11.56 -1.71
N ILE A 48 -13.37 10.54 -0.85
CA ILE A 48 -14.52 9.63 -0.68
C ILE A 48 -15.38 9.99 0.53
N GLN A 49 -14.97 11.02 1.31
CA GLN A 49 -15.62 11.45 2.54
C GLN A 49 -15.91 10.29 3.50
N GLY A 50 -14.97 9.34 3.58
CA GLY A 50 -15.16 8.09 4.29
C GLY A 50 -13.89 7.56 4.94
N TRP A 51 -14.08 6.53 5.76
CA TRP A 51 -13.02 5.85 6.46
C TRP A 51 -12.73 4.49 5.81
N GLU A 52 -11.46 4.17 5.61
CA GLU A 52 -11.01 2.91 5.05
C GLU A 52 -10.00 2.22 5.97
N LEU A 53 -10.00 0.89 5.92
CA LEU A 53 -8.97 0.06 6.54
C LEU A 53 -7.83 -0.14 5.55
N GLU A 54 -6.69 0.45 5.86
CA GLU A 54 -5.54 0.52 4.98
C GLU A 54 -4.29 -0.06 5.62
N LEU A 55 -3.35 -0.50 4.81
CA LEU A 55 -1.97 -0.72 5.21
C LEU A 55 -1.22 0.62 5.20
N PRO A 56 -0.22 0.82 6.08
CA PRO A 56 0.61 2.02 6.07
C PRO A 56 1.25 2.25 4.71
N ALA A 57 1.13 3.48 4.19
CA ALA A 57 1.62 3.82 2.86
C ALA A 57 1.76 5.32 2.67
N GLY A 58 2.80 5.75 1.96
CA GLY A 58 2.96 7.13 1.58
C GLY A 58 3.88 7.33 0.38
N LEU A 59 3.98 8.57 -0.08
CA LEU A 59 4.74 8.92 -1.26
C LEU A 59 6.23 8.66 -1.05
N VAL A 60 6.90 8.26 -2.12
CA VAL A 60 8.36 8.24 -2.20
C VAL A 60 8.80 9.63 -2.61
N ASP A 61 9.66 10.26 -1.80
CA ASP A 61 10.19 11.59 -2.07
C ASP A 61 11.16 11.57 -3.27
N ASP A 62 11.39 12.73 -3.86
CA ASP A 62 12.32 12.87 -4.99
C ASP A 62 13.73 12.43 -4.59
N GLY A 63 14.24 11.38 -5.24
CA GLY A 63 15.54 10.80 -4.95
C GLY A 63 15.58 9.85 -3.76
N GLU A 64 14.46 9.62 -3.09
CA GLU A 64 14.35 8.64 -2.01
C GLU A 64 14.27 7.21 -2.60
N ASP A 65 14.95 6.27 -1.96
CA ASP A 65 14.78 4.84 -2.24
C ASP A 65 13.42 4.36 -1.70
N PRO A 66 12.64 3.57 -2.49
CA PRO A 66 11.31 3.12 -2.08
C PRO A 66 11.25 2.36 -0.74
N GLU A 67 12.29 1.58 -0.39
CA GLU A 67 12.35 0.91 0.92
C GLU A 67 12.56 1.92 2.06
N SER A 68 13.32 2.97 1.81
CA SER A 68 13.54 4.07 2.77
C SER A 68 12.23 4.82 3.01
N GLY A 69 11.47 5.15 1.96
CA GLY A 69 10.12 5.71 2.06
C GLY A 69 9.19 4.81 2.86
N ALA A 70 9.19 3.49 2.58
CA ALA A 70 8.40 2.52 3.34
C ALA A 70 8.73 2.51 4.84
N LYS A 71 10.01 2.63 5.19
CA LYS A 71 10.47 2.69 6.58
C LYS A 71 10.03 3.96 7.28
N ARG A 72 10.13 5.10 6.60
CA ARG A 72 9.70 6.40 7.09
C ARG A 72 8.19 6.39 7.36
N GLU A 73 7.38 6.04 6.37
CA GLU A 73 5.91 6.04 6.46
C GLU A 73 5.40 5.09 7.55
N LEU A 74 5.93 3.87 7.62
CA LEU A 74 5.56 2.94 8.68
C LEU A 74 5.78 3.56 10.08
N LYS A 75 6.92 4.25 10.27
CA LYS A 75 7.24 4.90 11.54
C LYS A 75 6.35 6.10 11.82
N GLU A 76 6.13 6.96 10.85
CA GLU A 76 5.34 8.20 10.98
C GLU A 76 3.88 7.88 11.28
N GLU A 77 3.25 7.03 10.50
CA GLU A 77 1.83 6.71 10.63
C GLU A 77 1.51 5.82 11.84
N THR A 78 2.38 4.86 12.15
CA THR A 78 2.08 3.81 13.14
C THR A 78 2.98 3.83 14.38
N GLY A 79 4.13 4.50 14.31
CA GLY A 79 5.17 4.44 15.34
C GLY A 79 5.96 3.15 15.35
N TYR A 80 5.71 2.20 14.44
CA TYR A 80 6.50 0.97 14.35
C TYR A 80 7.72 1.14 13.45
N SER A 81 8.82 0.49 13.84
CA SER A 81 10.02 0.35 13.01
C SER A 81 10.34 -1.13 12.86
N GLY A 82 10.59 -1.60 11.64
CA GLY A 82 10.95 -2.99 11.33
C GLY A 82 12.45 -3.18 11.21
N ARG A 83 12.95 -4.35 11.61
CA ARG A 83 14.37 -4.74 11.40
C ARG A 83 14.54 -5.67 10.21
N SER A 84 13.51 -6.40 9.82
CA SER A 84 13.53 -7.32 8.69
C SER A 84 12.57 -6.82 7.61
N TRP A 85 13.10 -6.61 6.41
CA TRP A 85 12.38 -6.08 5.27
C TRP A 85 12.51 -7.02 4.07
N LYS A 86 11.41 -7.19 3.33
CA LYS A 86 11.38 -7.97 2.10
C LYS A 86 10.54 -7.22 1.08
N SER A 87 11.14 -6.89 -0.07
CA SER A 87 10.36 -6.42 -1.22
C SER A 87 9.49 -7.56 -1.75
N LEU A 88 8.23 -7.26 -2.00
CA LEU A 88 7.25 -8.14 -2.64
C LEU A 88 7.01 -7.76 -4.11
N GLY A 89 7.75 -6.77 -4.61
CA GLY A 89 7.62 -6.22 -5.96
C GLY A 89 6.91 -4.88 -5.99
N TRP A 90 6.40 -4.52 -7.14
CA TRP A 90 5.65 -3.29 -7.35
C TRP A 90 4.48 -3.53 -8.31
N LEU A 91 3.51 -2.61 -8.29
CA LEU A 91 2.28 -2.66 -9.07
C LEU A 91 2.01 -1.29 -9.69
N HIS A 92 1.46 -1.26 -10.90
CA HIS A 92 0.83 -0.04 -11.39
C HIS A 92 -0.54 0.13 -10.74
N THR A 93 -0.85 1.34 -10.26
CA THR A 93 -2.12 1.64 -9.58
C THR A 93 -3.21 2.10 -10.53
N LEU A 94 -2.84 2.89 -11.53
CA LEU A 94 -3.75 3.50 -12.50
C LEU A 94 -3.17 3.41 -13.91
N PRO A 95 -2.88 2.19 -14.46
CA PRO A 95 -2.10 2.05 -15.70
C PRO A 95 -2.76 2.66 -16.93
N GLY A 96 -4.07 2.92 -16.90
CA GLY A 96 -4.77 3.61 -17.98
C GLY A 96 -4.48 5.10 -18.08
N ILE A 97 -3.99 5.74 -17.00
CA ILE A 97 -3.78 7.20 -16.97
C ILE A 97 -2.49 7.63 -16.28
N SER A 98 -1.76 6.72 -15.64
CA SER A 98 -0.52 7.05 -14.92
C SER A 98 0.46 5.90 -14.93
N SER A 99 1.75 6.22 -14.93
CA SER A 99 2.84 5.27 -14.72
C SER A 99 3.21 5.08 -13.25
N GLN A 100 2.44 5.63 -12.31
CA GLN A 100 2.67 5.51 -10.88
C GLN A 100 2.80 4.06 -10.44
N ARG A 101 3.80 3.78 -9.60
CA ARG A 101 4.04 2.47 -8.99
C ARG A 101 3.74 2.51 -7.50
N ALA A 102 3.15 1.43 -7.02
CA ALA A 102 3.09 1.09 -5.61
C ALA A 102 4.19 0.06 -5.32
N HIS A 103 5.22 0.41 -4.57
CA HIS A 103 6.27 -0.49 -4.13
C HIS A 103 5.84 -1.19 -2.85
N VAL A 104 5.78 -2.53 -2.87
CA VAL A 104 5.20 -3.32 -1.77
C VAL A 104 6.29 -3.98 -0.95
N PHE A 105 6.24 -3.77 0.36
CA PHE A 105 7.20 -4.32 1.30
C PHE A 105 6.52 -5.09 2.43
N LEU A 106 7.14 -6.18 2.86
CA LEU A 106 6.80 -6.89 4.09
C LEU A 106 7.82 -6.48 5.17
N ALA A 107 7.32 -6.03 6.32
CA ALA A 107 8.14 -5.68 7.48
C ALA A 107 7.87 -6.63 8.65
N ARG A 108 8.94 -7.13 9.29
CA ARG A 108 8.89 -8.00 10.47
C ARG A 108 9.85 -7.50 11.56
N GLN A 109 9.84 -8.16 12.72
CA GLN A 109 10.62 -7.77 13.89
C GLN A 109 10.36 -6.31 14.25
N LEU A 110 9.07 -6.00 14.41
CA LEU A 110 8.60 -4.64 14.63
C LEU A 110 8.83 -4.22 16.07
N LYS A 111 9.41 -3.02 16.24
CA LYS A 111 9.54 -2.35 17.53
C LYS A 111 8.65 -1.12 17.55
N LYS A 112 7.80 -0.99 18.57
CA LYS A 112 6.95 0.18 18.75
C LYS A 112 7.75 1.34 19.32
N GLY A 113 7.58 2.52 18.74
CA GLY A 113 8.09 3.81 19.17
C GLY A 113 6.97 4.86 19.18
N SER A 114 7.36 6.14 19.06
CA SER A 114 6.43 7.27 18.98
C SER A 114 5.90 7.44 17.56
N VAL A 115 4.66 7.91 17.46
CA VAL A 115 4.00 8.31 16.21
C VAL A 115 4.34 9.78 15.93
N SER A 116 4.59 10.12 14.66
CA SER A 116 4.87 11.49 14.22
C SER A 116 4.11 11.76 12.92
N ARG A 117 2.82 12.06 13.05
CA ARG A 117 1.90 12.32 11.92
C ARG A 117 1.82 13.79 11.61
N GLU A 118 1.48 14.09 10.37
CA GLU A 118 1.09 15.44 9.98
C GLU A 118 -0.24 15.85 10.64
N PRO A 119 -0.43 17.14 11.00
CA PRO A 119 -1.61 17.60 11.72
C PRO A 119 -2.96 17.34 11.02
N TYR A 120 -2.95 17.16 9.70
CA TYR A 120 -4.15 16.92 8.89
C TYR A 120 -4.45 15.42 8.65
N GLU A 121 -3.61 14.52 9.17
CA GLU A 121 -3.80 13.08 9.02
C GLU A 121 -4.72 12.52 10.10
N TYR A 122 -5.96 12.24 9.71
CA TYR A 122 -6.95 11.62 10.59
C TYR A 122 -6.92 10.11 10.44
N MET A 123 -6.12 9.45 11.27
CA MET A 123 -6.00 7.99 11.24
C MET A 123 -5.89 7.38 12.64
N LYS A 124 -6.31 6.12 12.77
CA LYS A 124 -6.22 5.31 13.99
C LYS A 124 -5.55 4.00 13.69
N ILE A 125 -4.62 3.56 14.53
CA ILE A 125 -3.97 2.27 14.40
C ILE A 125 -4.98 1.16 14.72
N LYS A 126 -5.03 0.13 13.86
CA LYS A 126 -5.79 -1.10 14.04
C LYS A 126 -4.84 -2.29 13.96
N ILE A 127 -4.93 -3.19 14.92
CA ILE A 127 -4.11 -4.41 14.93
C ILE A 127 -5.07 -5.60 14.82
N LEU A 128 -4.89 -6.41 13.79
CA LEU A 128 -5.74 -7.56 13.49
C LEU A 128 -4.90 -8.84 13.43
N LYS A 129 -5.44 -9.98 13.88
CA LYS A 129 -4.84 -11.28 13.61
C LYS A 129 -4.77 -11.50 12.09
N ALA A 130 -3.71 -12.12 11.57
CA ALA A 130 -3.54 -12.37 10.14
C ALA A 130 -4.78 -13.06 9.54
N LYS A 131 -5.28 -14.12 10.17
CA LYS A 131 -6.50 -14.82 9.71
C LYS A 131 -7.73 -13.90 9.64
N GLN A 132 -7.87 -12.97 10.57
CA GLN A 132 -8.97 -11.98 10.56
C GLN A 132 -8.81 -10.98 9.41
N ALA A 133 -7.59 -10.47 9.20
CA ALA A 133 -7.30 -9.54 8.11
C ALA A 133 -7.58 -10.17 6.74
N TYR A 134 -7.13 -11.41 6.53
CA TYR A 134 -7.40 -12.12 5.28
C TYR A 134 -8.87 -12.49 5.10
N ARG A 135 -9.60 -12.79 6.17
CA ARG A 135 -11.06 -12.94 6.09
C ARG A 135 -11.72 -11.65 5.61
N LEU A 136 -11.36 -10.49 6.21
CA LEU A 136 -11.88 -9.19 5.75
C LEU A 136 -11.53 -8.89 4.30
N LEU A 137 -10.33 -9.28 3.84
CA LEU A 137 -9.91 -9.16 2.45
C LEU A 137 -10.82 -10.00 1.52
N TRP A 138 -11.02 -11.28 1.83
CA TRP A 138 -11.81 -12.20 0.99
C TRP A 138 -13.31 -11.87 1.02
N ASP A 139 -13.81 -11.33 2.13
CA ASP A 139 -15.19 -10.86 2.27
C ASP A 139 -15.41 -9.47 1.61
N GLY A 140 -14.38 -8.88 0.94
CA GLY A 140 -14.48 -7.57 0.29
C GLY A 140 -14.67 -6.41 1.26
N LYS A 141 -14.24 -6.56 2.52
CA LYS A 141 -14.35 -5.51 3.55
C LYS A 141 -13.14 -4.59 3.60
N ILE A 142 -12.02 -4.98 3.01
CA ILE A 142 -10.88 -4.11 2.72
C ILE A 142 -11.05 -3.66 1.28
N ILE A 143 -11.37 -2.38 1.07
CA ILE A 143 -11.71 -1.81 -0.24
C ILE A 143 -10.62 -0.91 -0.81
N HIS A 144 -9.63 -0.54 0.00
CA HIS A 144 -8.45 0.21 -0.44
C HIS A 144 -7.60 -0.64 -1.38
N SER A 145 -7.66 -0.39 -2.68
CA SER A 145 -7.04 -1.25 -3.72
C SER A 145 -5.54 -1.51 -3.53
N PRO A 146 -4.69 -0.54 -3.11
CA PRO A 146 -3.28 -0.84 -2.82
C PRO A 146 -3.12 -1.83 -1.66
N SER A 147 -3.95 -1.73 -0.60
CA SER A 147 -3.91 -2.67 0.52
C SER A 147 -4.37 -4.07 0.12
N VAL A 148 -5.41 -4.17 -0.71
CA VAL A 148 -5.88 -5.45 -1.30
C VAL A 148 -4.76 -6.13 -2.07
N SER A 149 -4.08 -5.38 -2.95
CA SER A 149 -2.98 -5.89 -3.77
C SER A 149 -1.78 -6.31 -2.93
N ALA A 150 -1.38 -5.48 -1.95
CA ALA A 150 -0.26 -5.77 -1.07
C ALA A 150 -0.51 -7.01 -0.20
N LEU A 151 -1.71 -7.17 0.36
CA LEU A 151 -2.10 -8.37 1.09
C LEU A 151 -2.10 -9.60 0.19
N GLY A 152 -2.57 -9.48 -1.05
CA GLY A 152 -2.53 -10.56 -2.03
C GLY A 152 -1.10 -11.06 -2.31
N LEU A 153 -0.14 -10.14 -2.52
CA LEU A 153 1.27 -10.48 -2.70
C LEU A 153 1.89 -11.11 -1.43
N ALA A 154 1.47 -10.67 -0.25
CA ALA A 154 2.00 -11.14 1.03
C ALA A 154 1.38 -12.46 1.49
N GLU A 155 0.23 -12.88 0.96
CA GLU A 155 -0.60 -13.98 1.46
C GLU A 155 0.16 -15.28 1.66
N LYS A 156 0.90 -15.72 0.63
CA LYS A 156 1.72 -16.93 0.70
C LYS A 156 2.76 -16.89 1.82
N THR A 157 3.35 -15.71 2.03
CA THR A 157 4.40 -15.50 3.04
C THR A 157 3.83 -15.46 4.46
N ILE A 158 2.60 -14.98 4.62
CA ILE A 158 1.94 -14.80 5.93
C ILE A 158 1.16 -16.06 6.35
N LEU A 159 0.34 -16.63 5.46
CA LEU A 159 -0.51 -17.77 5.78
C LEU A 159 0.14 -19.12 5.50
N GLY A 160 1.26 -19.16 4.77
CA GLY A 160 1.83 -20.37 4.24
C GLY A 160 1.03 -20.94 3.06
N TRP A 161 1.67 -21.67 2.16
CA TRP A 161 1.02 -22.23 0.96
C TRP A 161 0.13 -23.44 1.26
N GLY A 162 0.26 -24.05 2.45
CA GLY A 162 -0.31 -25.38 2.77
C GLY A 162 -1.70 -25.42 3.40
N GLN A 163 -2.30 -24.30 3.80
CA GLN A 163 -3.56 -24.33 4.58
C GLN A 163 -4.84 -24.14 3.74
N ARG A 164 -4.77 -23.89 2.44
CA ARG A 164 -5.94 -23.63 1.58
C ARG A 164 -6.51 -24.86 0.85
N HIS A 165 -5.83 -26.01 0.85
CA HIS A 165 -6.22 -27.19 0.09
C HIS A 165 -6.43 -28.45 0.93
N SER A 166 -6.60 -28.32 2.25
CA SER A 166 -7.04 -29.43 3.11
C SER A 166 -8.50 -29.20 3.54
N LYS A 167 -9.38 -29.47 2.60
CA LYS A 167 -10.77 -29.96 2.80
C LYS A 167 -11.19 -30.71 1.57
#